data_c0e26fd43bea523190e57f778c148960
#
_entry.id   c0e26fd43bea523190e57f778c148960
#
_cell.length_a   1.000
_cell.length_b   1.000
_cell.length_c   1.000
_cell.angle_alpha   90.00
_cell.angle_beta   90.00
_cell.angle_gamma   90.00
#
_symmetry.space_group_name_H-M   'P 1'
#
loop_
_entity.id
_entity.type
_entity.pdbx_description
1 polymer ?
#
loop_
_entity_poly.entity_id
_entity_poly.type
_entity_poly.pdbx_seq_one_letter_code
_entity_poly.pdbx_strand_id
1 'polypeptide(L)'
;RGDFAQQLEAHRFLADYLRERPGTKLVYLSTANVFDALNETPHIETDPPQAQSEYGRFKIACEQMLTERLGEQLLILRLPIVWGKNCPRLQILKGEISRGEKVVLYRDISLNFTTDRQIGQWLRFLLEEKVSGIVHVGTKDVCSYANFYRALIDRLGLEGAQFDIRTEPQPEYLAVLPHRSEIPQQLQMTVEEILEEVVLMNR
;
A
#
# COMPACT_ATOMS: atom_id res chain seq x y z
N ARG A 1 -2.84 -18.39 -5.44
CA ARG A 1 -1.50 -17.74 -5.40
C ARG A 1 -0.81 -18.12 -6.69
N GLY A 2 -0.44 -17.14 -7.52
CA GLY A 2 0.15 -17.39 -8.82
C GLY A 2 1.60 -17.86 -8.74
N ASP A 3 2.10 -18.45 -9.82
CA ASP A 3 3.50 -18.75 -9.99
C ASP A 3 4.29 -17.44 -10.17
N PHE A 4 5.07 -17.05 -9.16
CA PHE A 4 5.85 -15.82 -9.18
C PHE A 4 6.95 -15.85 -10.26
N ALA A 5 7.49 -17.00 -10.59
CA ALA A 5 8.47 -17.14 -11.66
C ALA A 5 7.83 -16.81 -13.02
N GLN A 6 6.67 -17.36 -13.30
CA GLN A 6 5.92 -17.06 -14.52
C GLN A 6 5.51 -15.59 -14.61
N GLN A 7 5.09 -15.00 -13.47
CA GLN A 7 4.76 -13.57 -13.42
C GLN A 7 5.98 -12.69 -13.69
N LEU A 8 7.15 -13.03 -13.13
CA LEU A 8 8.39 -12.29 -13.38
C LEU A 8 8.78 -12.34 -14.87
N GLU A 9 8.65 -13.50 -15.53
CA GLU A 9 8.90 -13.62 -16.97
C GLU A 9 7.92 -12.77 -17.80
N ALA A 10 6.64 -12.74 -17.42
CA ALA A 10 5.66 -11.87 -18.08
C ALA A 10 6.02 -10.38 -17.95
N HIS A 11 6.48 -9.94 -16.77
CA HIS A 11 6.95 -8.57 -16.58
C HIS A 11 8.21 -8.27 -17.39
N ARG A 12 9.12 -9.25 -17.51
CA ARG A 12 10.33 -9.14 -18.34
C ARG A 12 9.99 -8.95 -19.81
N PHE A 13 9.10 -9.77 -20.34
CA PHE A 13 8.61 -9.65 -21.72
C PHE A 13 7.97 -8.27 -21.97
N LEU A 14 7.13 -7.80 -21.05
CA LEU A 14 6.50 -6.48 -21.14
C LEU A 14 7.56 -5.35 -21.13
N ALA A 15 8.56 -5.44 -20.27
CA ALA A 15 9.62 -4.45 -20.20
C ALA A 15 10.44 -4.40 -21.50
N ASP A 16 10.81 -5.56 -22.06
CA ASP A 16 11.54 -5.63 -23.33
C ASP A 16 10.70 -5.05 -24.50
N TYR A 17 9.39 -5.32 -24.52
CA TYR A 17 8.46 -4.73 -25.49
C TYR A 17 8.37 -3.19 -25.36
N LEU A 18 8.33 -2.67 -24.14
CA LEU A 18 8.19 -1.23 -23.89
C LEU A 18 9.50 -0.46 -24.11
N ARG A 19 10.66 -1.08 -23.90
CA ARG A 19 11.97 -0.47 -24.15
C ARG A 19 12.13 0.06 -25.58
N GLU A 20 11.50 -0.60 -26.55
CA GLU A 20 11.50 -0.17 -27.95
C GLU A 20 10.49 0.96 -28.24
N ARG A 21 9.78 1.45 -27.21
CA ARG A 21 8.72 2.45 -27.31
C ARG A 21 8.94 3.60 -26.32
N PRO A 22 9.95 4.48 -26.57
CA PRO A 22 10.39 5.48 -25.59
C PRO A 22 9.31 6.50 -25.19
N GLY A 23 8.23 6.63 -25.96
CA GLY A 23 7.08 7.48 -25.61
C GLY A 23 6.08 6.87 -24.63
N THR A 24 6.28 5.60 -24.24
CA THR A 24 5.36 4.86 -23.36
C THR A 24 5.91 4.81 -21.94
N LYS A 25 5.10 5.10 -20.94
CA LYS A 25 5.45 4.95 -19.53
C LYS A 25 4.75 3.73 -18.93
N LEU A 26 5.51 2.92 -18.18
CA LEU A 26 4.98 1.84 -17.37
C LEU A 26 4.75 2.32 -15.94
N VAL A 27 3.53 2.14 -15.43
CA VAL A 27 3.24 2.29 -14.01
C VAL A 27 3.17 0.92 -13.37
N TYR A 28 4.06 0.65 -12.42
CA TYR A 28 4.10 -0.61 -11.69
C TYR A 28 3.60 -0.43 -10.28
N LEU A 29 2.53 -1.14 -9.92
CA LEU A 29 1.99 -1.14 -8.56
C LEU A 29 2.76 -2.13 -7.70
N SER A 30 3.57 -1.61 -6.79
CA SER A 30 4.31 -2.36 -5.78
C SER A 30 3.63 -2.28 -4.41
N THR A 31 4.33 -2.58 -3.34
CA THR A 31 3.75 -2.80 -2.01
C THR A 31 4.70 -2.36 -0.90
N ALA A 32 4.16 -2.03 0.28
CA ALA A 32 4.94 -1.85 1.50
C ALA A 32 5.67 -3.14 1.95
N ASN A 33 5.21 -4.32 1.52
CA ASN A 33 5.86 -5.59 1.87
C ASN A 33 7.28 -5.77 1.31
N VAL A 34 7.76 -4.84 0.48
CA VAL A 34 9.19 -4.80 0.11
C VAL A 34 10.09 -4.49 1.31
N PHE A 35 9.51 -4.07 2.44
CA PHE A 35 10.19 -3.77 3.71
C PHE A 35 9.83 -4.72 4.85
N ASP A 36 9.18 -5.85 4.59
CA ASP A 36 8.66 -6.72 5.65
C ASP A 36 9.74 -7.48 6.47
N ALA A 37 11.02 -7.29 6.14
CA ALA A 37 12.15 -7.71 6.97
C ALA A 37 12.78 -6.54 7.77
N LEU A 38 12.31 -5.31 7.56
CA LEU A 38 12.82 -4.08 8.16
C LEU A 38 11.65 -3.29 8.73
N ASN A 39 11.12 -3.73 9.85
CA ASN A 39 9.88 -3.19 10.41
C ASN A 39 10.08 -2.37 11.70
N GLU A 40 11.29 -1.90 11.96
CA GLU A 40 11.60 -1.09 13.14
C GLU A 40 11.15 0.38 13.02
N THR A 41 11.04 0.89 11.80
CA THR A 41 10.64 2.28 11.50
C THR A 41 9.80 2.35 10.23
N PRO A 42 8.99 3.41 10.03
CA PRO A 42 8.40 3.71 8.72
C PRO A 42 9.49 3.95 7.67
N HIS A 43 9.23 3.60 6.41
CA HIS A 43 10.17 3.72 5.30
C HIS A 43 9.81 4.84 4.34
N ILE A 44 10.85 5.46 3.75
CA ILE A 44 10.77 6.44 2.67
C ILE A 44 11.31 5.86 1.35
N GLU A 45 11.13 6.56 0.24
CA GLU A 45 11.46 6.05 -1.11
C GLU A 45 12.93 5.68 -1.29
N THR A 46 13.84 6.35 -0.57
CA THR A 46 15.30 6.14 -0.65
C THR A 46 15.81 4.96 0.17
N ASP A 47 14.97 4.38 1.04
CA ASP A 47 15.38 3.26 1.87
C ASP A 47 15.57 2.00 1.03
N PRO A 48 16.64 1.23 1.26
CA PRO A 48 16.87 -0.02 0.55
C PRO A 48 15.83 -1.07 0.97
N PRO A 49 15.10 -1.67 0.01
CA PRO A 49 14.08 -2.67 0.35
C PRO A 49 14.72 -3.99 0.79
N GLN A 50 14.14 -4.62 1.80
CA GLN A 50 14.50 -5.96 2.26
C GLN A 50 13.25 -6.69 2.74
N ALA A 51 12.99 -7.89 2.18
CA ALA A 51 11.80 -8.66 2.49
C ALA A 51 12.11 -10.10 2.91
N GLN A 52 11.35 -10.57 3.90
CA GLN A 52 11.38 -11.98 4.35
C GLN A 52 10.27 -12.81 3.69
N SER A 53 9.13 -12.22 3.33
CA SER A 53 8.07 -12.93 2.63
C SER A 53 8.44 -13.23 1.18
N GLU A 54 7.92 -14.33 0.65
CA GLU A 54 8.08 -14.68 -0.76
C GLU A 54 7.47 -13.60 -1.67
N TYR A 55 6.34 -13.04 -1.29
CA TYR A 55 5.69 -11.96 -2.02
C TYR A 55 6.53 -10.67 -2.04
N GLY A 56 7.09 -10.26 -0.90
CA GLY A 56 7.96 -9.09 -0.84
C GLY A 56 9.21 -9.26 -1.69
N ARG A 57 9.90 -10.42 -1.59
CA ARG A 57 11.06 -10.74 -2.46
C ARG A 57 10.72 -10.72 -3.94
N PHE A 58 9.57 -11.28 -4.32
CA PHE A 58 9.08 -11.23 -5.71
C PHE A 58 8.89 -9.79 -6.17
N LYS A 59 8.26 -8.93 -5.34
CA LYS A 59 8.06 -7.52 -5.69
C LYS A 59 9.38 -6.76 -5.83
N ILE A 60 10.36 -6.99 -4.95
CA ILE A 60 11.71 -6.43 -5.07
C ILE A 60 12.37 -6.86 -6.39
N ALA A 61 12.32 -8.14 -6.74
CA ALA A 61 12.88 -8.63 -7.99
C ALA A 61 12.24 -7.99 -9.23
N CYS A 62 10.92 -7.76 -9.20
CA CYS A 62 10.22 -7.02 -10.25
C CYS A 62 10.68 -5.57 -10.32
N GLU A 63 10.74 -4.84 -9.19
CA GLU A 63 11.20 -3.46 -9.14
C GLU A 63 12.59 -3.30 -9.74
N GLN A 64 13.54 -4.15 -9.33
CA GLN A 64 14.92 -4.13 -9.83
C GLN A 64 14.97 -4.39 -11.33
N MET A 65 14.38 -5.49 -11.79
CA MET A 65 14.37 -5.88 -13.20
C MET A 65 13.73 -4.81 -14.08
N LEU A 66 12.61 -4.22 -13.66
CA LEU A 66 11.92 -3.17 -14.42
C LEU A 66 12.75 -1.87 -14.45
N THR A 67 13.38 -1.49 -13.33
CA THR A 67 14.24 -0.30 -13.26
C THR A 67 15.44 -0.42 -14.18
N GLU A 68 16.12 -1.56 -14.20
CA GLU A 68 17.26 -1.83 -15.08
C GLU A 68 16.90 -1.74 -16.58
N ARG A 69 15.68 -2.15 -16.95
CA ARG A 69 15.25 -2.21 -18.34
C ARG A 69 14.63 -0.93 -18.87
N LEU A 70 13.88 -0.22 -18.05
CA LEU A 70 13.01 0.87 -18.49
C LEU A 70 13.49 2.26 -18.05
N GLY A 71 14.32 2.37 -16.99
CA GLY A 71 14.82 3.67 -16.51
C GLY A 71 13.70 4.70 -16.35
N GLU A 72 13.81 5.82 -17.06
CA GLU A 72 12.83 6.93 -17.02
C GLU A 72 11.42 6.59 -17.54
N GLN A 73 11.26 5.47 -18.24
CA GLN A 73 9.93 5.01 -18.67
C GLN A 73 9.16 4.33 -17.52
N LEU A 74 9.78 4.12 -16.36
CA LEU A 74 9.18 3.43 -15.23
C LEU A 74 8.76 4.38 -14.11
N LEU A 75 7.53 4.19 -13.62
CA LEU A 75 7.02 4.75 -12.38
C LEU A 75 6.59 3.58 -11.48
N ILE A 76 7.21 3.44 -10.31
CA ILE A 76 6.87 2.43 -9.31
C ILE A 76 6.08 3.10 -8.19
N LEU A 77 4.88 2.60 -7.90
CA LEU A 77 4.08 3.03 -6.77
C LEU A 77 4.13 1.96 -5.68
N ARG A 78 4.82 2.22 -4.58
CA ARG A 78 4.75 1.38 -3.38
C ARG A 78 3.53 1.78 -2.57
N LEU A 79 2.60 0.84 -2.43
CA LEU A 79 1.31 1.06 -1.81
C LEU A 79 1.27 0.39 -0.43
N PRO A 80 0.74 1.10 0.59
CA PRO A 80 0.37 0.49 1.87
C PRO A 80 -0.95 -0.28 1.75
N ILE A 81 -1.72 -0.39 2.83
CA ILE A 81 -3.07 -0.96 2.78
C ILE A 81 -3.97 -0.04 1.94
N VAL A 82 -4.57 -0.61 0.88
CA VAL A 82 -5.51 0.09 0.00
C VAL A 82 -6.94 -0.17 0.44
N TRP A 83 -7.70 0.90 0.61
CA TRP A 83 -9.13 0.88 0.85
C TRP A 83 -9.91 1.35 -0.39
N GLY A 84 -11.15 0.89 -0.54
CA GLY A 84 -12.06 1.30 -1.60
C GLY A 84 -13.50 0.92 -1.26
N LYS A 85 -14.43 1.30 -2.11
CA LYS A 85 -15.82 0.92 -1.94
C LYS A 85 -15.96 -0.61 -2.03
N ASN A 86 -16.56 -1.20 -0.99
CA ASN A 86 -16.77 -2.66 -0.91
C ASN A 86 -15.49 -3.51 -1.10
N CYS A 87 -14.32 -3.00 -0.71
CA CYS A 87 -13.09 -3.75 -0.84
C CYS A 87 -13.14 -5.09 -0.08
N PRO A 88 -12.43 -6.14 -0.54
CA PRO A 88 -12.48 -7.47 0.07
C PRO A 88 -12.20 -7.45 1.57
N ARG A 89 -11.26 -6.61 2.01
CA ARG A 89 -10.90 -6.45 3.43
C ARG A 89 -12.09 -5.99 4.28
N LEU A 90 -12.88 -5.02 3.79
CA LEU A 90 -14.08 -4.56 4.49
C LEU A 90 -15.17 -5.61 4.50
N GLN A 91 -15.33 -6.37 3.42
CA GLN A 91 -16.31 -7.47 3.35
C GLN A 91 -15.95 -8.58 4.35
N ILE A 92 -14.67 -8.94 4.48
CA ILE A 92 -14.21 -9.91 5.47
C ILE A 92 -14.53 -9.39 6.87
N LEU A 93 -14.18 -8.15 7.20
CA LEU A 93 -14.45 -7.53 8.49
C LEU A 93 -15.95 -7.56 8.85
N LYS A 94 -16.81 -7.11 7.92
CA LYS A 94 -18.27 -7.16 8.10
C LYS A 94 -18.78 -8.59 8.31
N GLY A 95 -18.22 -9.54 7.56
CA GLY A 95 -18.55 -10.96 7.67
C GLY A 95 -18.18 -11.57 9.02
N GLU A 96 -16.99 -11.29 9.53
CA GLU A 96 -16.54 -11.75 10.87
C GLU A 96 -17.48 -11.22 11.97
N ILE A 97 -17.78 -9.92 11.95
CA ILE A 97 -18.68 -9.29 12.92
C ILE A 97 -20.10 -9.91 12.85
N SER A 98 -20.64 -10.08 11.64
CA SER A 98 -21.98 -10.64 11.45
C SER A 98 -22.13 -12.09 11.92
N ARG A 99 -21.03 -12.86 11.92
CA ARG A 99 -20.98 -14.24 12.46
C ARG A 99 -20.67 -14.29 13.95
N GLY A 100 -20.48 -13.14 14.61
CA GLY A 100 -20.09 -13.07 16.03
C GLY A 100 -18.64 -13.53 16.27
N GLU A 101 -17.81 -13.57 15.23
CA GLU A 101 -16.39 -13.89 15.33
C GLU A 101 -15.62 -12.71 15.92
N LYS A 102 -14.54 -13.01 16.65
CA LYS A 102 -13.67 -11.96 17.19
C LYS A 102 -12.77 -11.40 16.10
N VAL A 103 -12.81 -10.09 15.90
CA VAL A 103 -11.87 -9.37 15.03
C VAL A 103 -10.51 -9.32 15.71
N VAL A 104 -9.49 -9.88 15.05
CA VAL A 104 -8.11 -9.83 15.56
C VAL A 104 -7.51 -8.46 15.30
N LEU A 105 -7.07 -7.80 16.37
CA LEU A 105 -6.45 -6.47 16.33
C LEU A 105 -5.04 -6.52 16.92
N TYR A 106 -4.06 -6.03 16.17
CA TYR A 106 -2.67 -5.91 16.62
C TYR A 106 -2.43 -4.50 17.17
N ARG A 107 -1.99 -4.42 18.43
CA ARG A 107 -1.76 -3.13 19.11
C ARG A 107 -0.47 -2.46 18.65
N ASP A 108 0.56 -3.26 18.42
CA ASP A 108 1.93 -2.81 18.22
C ASP A 108 2.34 -2.76 16.74
N ILE A 109 1.41 -3.02 15.82
CA ILE A 109 1.64 -2.85 14.38
C ILE A 109 1.15 -1.47 13.98
N SER A 110 2.05 -0.64 13.49
CA SER A 110 1.78 0.68 12.93
C SER A 110 1.73 0.62 11.40
N LEU A 111 0.72 1.26 10.84
CA LEU A 111 0.41 1.23 9.41
C LEU A 111 0.16 2.64 8.90
N ASN A 112 0.31 2.79 7.60
CA ASN A 112 -0.31 3.88 6.86
C ASN A 112 -1.24 3.30 5.77
N PHE A 113 -2.01 4.16 5.11
CA PHE A 113 -3.13 3.75 4.27
C PHE A 113 -3.21 4.59 3.01
N THR A 114 -3.94 4.09 2.02
CA THR A 114 -4.37 4.84 0.84
C THR A 114 -5.75 4.37 0.40
N THR A 115 -6.38 5.12 -0.51
CA THR A 115 -7.62 4.70 -1.18
C THR A 115 -7.39 4.53 -2.68
N ASP A 116 -8.26 3.77 -3.34
CA ASP A 116 -8.28 3.67 -4.80
C ASP A 116 -8.48 5.06 -5.45
N ARG A 117 -9.27 5.94 -4.83
CA ARG A 117 -9.45 7.32 -5.25
C ARG A 117 -8.17 8.15 -5.12
N GLN A 118 -7.48 8.06 -3.98
CA GLN A 118 -6.21 8.74 -3.75
C GLN A 118 -5.15 8.27 -4.76
N ILE A 119 -5.05 6.96 -5.00
CA ILE A 119 -4.14 6.41 -6.03
C ILE A 119 -4.45 7.04 -7.40
N GLY A 120 -5.73 7.17 -7.77
CA GLY A 120 -6.13 7.81 -9.02
C GLY A 120 -5.71 9.28 -9.12
N GLN A 121 -5.85 10.06 -8.04
CA GLN A 121 -5.41 11.46 -7.98
C GLN A 121 -3.88 11.59 -8.11
N TRP A 122 -3.14 10.73 -7.39
CA TRP A 122 -1.68 10.69 -7.50
C TRP A 122 -1.22 10.28 -8.88
N LEU A 123 -1.80 9.24 -9.47
CA LEU A 123 -1.48 8.80 -10.83
C LEU A 123 -1.64 9.91 -11.85
N ARG A 124 -2.75 10.64 -11.78
CA ARG A 124 -2.98 11.77 -12.66
C ARG A 124 -1.86 12.80 -12.55
N PHE A 125 -1.55 13.26 -11.35
CA PHE A 125 -0.46 14.22 -11.10
C PHE A 125 0.90 13.70 -11.60
N LEU A 126 1.27 12.46 -11.20
CA LEU A 126 2.57 11.88 -11.53
C LEU A 126 2.77 11.69 -13.04
N LEU A 127 1.70 11.41 -13.79
CA LEU A 127 1.76 11.27 -15.24
C LEU A 127 1.79 12.62 -15.95
N GLU A 128 1.01 13.62 -15.48
CA GLU A 128 1.02 14.99 -16.00
C GLU A 128 2.40 15.64 -15.82
N GLU A 129 3.03 15.46 -14.64
CA GLU A 129 4.38 15.98 -14.32
C GLU A 129 5.52 15.06 -14.81
N LYS A 130 5.20 13.97 -15.51
CA LYS A 130 6.17 13.00 -16.06
C LYS A 130 7.12 12.40 -15.02
N VAL A 131 6.68 12.27 -13.78
CA VAL A 131 7.46 11.70 -12.69
C VAL A 131 7.87 10.26 -13.01
N SER A 132 9.10 9.89 -12.68
CA SER A 132 9.65 8.55 -12.83
C SER A 132 10.27 8.03 -11.52
N GLY A 133 10.65 6.75 -11.51
CA GLY A 133 11.25 6.10 -10.35
C GLY A 133 10.23 5.69 -9.30
N ILE A 134 10.68 5.59 -8.04
CA ILE A 134 9.86 5.07 -6.93
C ILE A 134 9.12 6.21 -6.24
N VAL A 135 7.83 6.00 -5.97
CA VAL A 135 6.96 6.90 -5.20
C VAL A 135 6.17 6.08 -4.18
N HIS A 136 6.14 6.55 -2.94
CA HIS A 136 5.26 6.00 -1.91
C HIS A 136 3.90 6.73 -1.95
N VAL A 137 2.80 5.98 -2.11
CA VAL A 137 1.44 6.56 -2.19
C VAL A 137 0.64 6.13 -0.97
N GLY A 138 0.78 6.89 0.11
CA GLY A 138 0.10 6.63 1.37
C GLY A 138 -0.14 7.89 2.17
N THR A 139 -0.70 7.74 3.36
CA THR A 139 -0.83 8.85 4.31
C THR A 139 0.54 9.32 4.78
N LYS A 140 0.63 10.62 5.12
CA LYS A 140 1.86 11.26 5.64
C LYS A 140 2.16 10.93 7.10
N ASP A 141 1.24 10.26 7.78
CA ASP A 141 1.31 9.82 9.16
C ASP A 141 0.96 8.33 9.28
N VAL A 142 1.17 7.79 10.46
CA VAL A 142 0.89 6.38 10.80
C VAL A 142 -0.04 6.29 12.00
N CYS A 143 -0.78 5.18 12.10
CA CYS A 143 -1.48 4.82 13.32
C CYS A 143 -1.40 3.32 13.59
N SER A 144 -1.72 2.89 14.82
CA SER A 144 -1.77 1.47 15.10
C SER A 144 -2.92 0.79 14.36
N TYR A 145 -2.69 -0.45 13.94
CA TYR A 145 -3.71 -1.32 13.33
C TYR A 145 -4.99 -1.33 14.18
N ALA A 146 -4.85 -1.55 15.49
CA ALA A 146 -5.99 -1.62 16.38
C ALA A 146 -6.81 -0.33 16.43
N ASN A 147 -6.15 0.83 16.46
CA ASN A 147 -6.84 2.12 16.51
C ASN A 147 -7.62 2.40 15.23
N PHE A 148 -7.00 2.14 14.06
CA PHE A 148 -7.68 2.34 12.78
C PHE A 148 -8.93 1.47 12.65
N TYR A 149 -8.81 0.16 12.91
CA TYR A 149 -9.94 -0.74 12.75
C TYR A 149 -11.07 -0.49 13.74
N ARG A 150 -10.75 -0.12 15.00
CA ARG A 150 -11.78 0.29 15.97
C ARG A 150 -12.53 1.52 15.51
N ALA A 151 -11.81 2.56 15.09
CA ALA A 151 -12.43 3.79 14.59
C ALA A 151 -13.27 3.53 13.32
N LEU A 152 -12.81 2.66 12.43
CA LEU A 152 -13.55 2.27 11.24
C LEU A 152 -14.86 1.55 11.59
N ILE A 153 -14.81 0.57 12.50
CA ILE A 153 -15.97 -0.21 12.97
C ILE A 153 -17.00 0.72 13.62
N ASP A 154 -16.56 1.58 14.52
CA ASP A 154 -17.40 2.56 15.22
C ASP A 154 -18.10 3.51 14.25
N ARG A 155 -17.34 4.14 13.35
CA ARG A 155 -17.89 5.12 12.38
C ARG A 155 -18.79 4.51 11.32
N LEU A 156 -18.61 3.23 11.00
CA LEU A 156 -19.52 2.48 10.11
C LEU A 156 -20.75 1.95 10.83
N GLY A 157 -20.85 2.10 12.15
CA GLY A 157 -21.96 1.60 12.97
C GLY A 157 -22.06 0.06 12.93
N LEU A 158 -20.92 -0.64 12.90
CA LEU A 158 -20.90 -2.12 12.89
C LEU A 158 -21.07 -2.64 14.33
N GLU A 159 -22.33 -2.81 14.73
CA GLU A 159 -22.68 -3.25 16.08
C GLU A 159 -22.29 -4.72 16.34
N GLY A 160 -22.07 -5.04 17.63
CA GLY A 160 -21.76 -6.41 18.07
C GLY A 160 -20.31 -6.84 17.86
N ALA A 161 -19.42 -5.96 17.40
CA ALA A 161 -18.02 -6.29 17.19
C ALA A 161 -17.34 -6.69 18.49
N GLN A 162 -16.72 -7.89 18.50
CA GLN A 162 -15.88 -8.39 19.58
C GLN A 162 -14.41 -8.39 19.12
N PHE A 163 -13.49 -8.12 20.04
CA PHE A 163 -12.07 -7.98 19.69
C PHE A 163 -11.20 -9.02 20.39
N ASP A 164 -10.27 -9.60 19.64
CA ASP A 164 -9.11 -10.33 20.15
C ASP A 164 -7.87 -9.45 19.95
N ILE A 165 -7.41 -8.80 21.03
CA ILE A 165 -6.29 -7.87 20.95
C ILE A 165 -5.00 -8.63 21.19
N ARG A 166 -4.14 -8.63 20.18
CA ARG A 166 -2.82 -9.25 20.21
C ARG A 166 -1.72 -8.19 20.34
N THR A 167 -0.64 -8.59 20.96
CA THR A 167 0.56 -7.79 21.17
C THR A 167 1.72 -8.55 20.56
N GLU A 168 2.45 -7.91 19.65
CA GLU A 168 3.69 -8.48 19.10
C GLU A 168 4.85 -8.28 20.09
N PRO A 169 5.89 -9.12 20.05
CA PRO A 169 7.04 -9.02 20.95
C PRO A 169 7.78 -7.68 20.85
N GLN A 170 7.75 -7.06 19.67
CA GLN A 170 8.31 -5.74 19.39
C GLN A 170 7.35 -4.94 18.51
N PRO A 171 7.35 -3.59 18.62
CA PRO A 171 6.59 -2.74 17.71
C PRO A 171 7.04 -2.93 16.26
N GLU A 172 6.09 -3.02 15.35
CA GLU A 172 6.34 -3.18 13.92
C GLU A 172 5.74 -2.02 13.12
N TYR A 173 6.45 -1.61 12.08
CA TYR A 173 6.00 -0.59 11.13
C TYR A 173 5.89 -1.20 9.73
N LEU A 174 4.69 -1.37 9.24
CA LEU A 174 4.41 -1.74 7.85
C LEU A 174 3.89 -0.51 7.11
N ALA A 175 4.73 0.54 7.07
CA ALA A 175 4.37 1.85 6.57
C ALA A 175 5.38 2.38 5.56
N VAL A 176 4.88 2.96 4.48
CA VAL A 176 5.65 3.62 3.42
C VAL A 176 5.20 5.08 3.31
N LEU A 177 6.02 5.98 3.86
CA LEU A 177 5.70 7.40 3.91
C LEU A 177 6.15 8.12 2.64
N PRO A 178 5.32 8.99 2.06
CA PRO A 178 5.74 9.85 0.95
C PRO A 178 6.74 10.90 1.43
N HIS A 179 7.90 10.96 0.80
CA HIS A 179 8.98 11.90 1.17
C HIS A 179 9.54 12.68 -0.01
N ARG A 180 9.09 12.42 -1.22
CA ARG A 180 9.54 13.13 -2.42
C ARG A 180 9.03 14.56 -2.42
N SER A 181 9.97 15.53 -2.55
CA SER A 181 9.70 16.97 -2.42
C SER A 181 8.81 17.56 -3.53
N GLU A 182 8.76 16.93 -4.70
CA GLU A 182 7.90 17.35 -5.81
C GLU A 182 6.42 17.00 -5.62
N ILE A 183 6.09 16.17 -4.62
CA ILE A 183 4.70 15.79 -4.37
C ILE A 183 3.98 16.91 -3.61
N PRO A 184 2.92 17.52 -4.18
CA PRO A 184 2.18 18.58 -3.53
C PRO A 184 1.55 18.13 -2.20
N GLN A 185 1.59 18.99 -1.20
CA GLN A 185 0.99 18.70 0.11
C GLN A 185 -0.52 18.41 0.01
N GLN A 186 -1.21 19.00 -0.95
CA GLN A 186 -2.65 18.81 -1.18
C GLN A 186 -3.01 17.36 -1.60
N LEU A 187 -2.03 16.60 -2.13
CA LEU A 187 -2.22 15.18 -2.43
C LEU A 187 -1.93 14.28 -1.23
N GLN A 188 -1.26 14.80 -0.20
CA GLN A 188 -0.86 14.02 0.97
C GLN A 188 -1.96 14.06 2.03
N MET A 189 -2.65 12.96 2.19
CA MET A 189 -3.70 12.81 3.21
C MET A 189 -3.12 12.29 4.54
N THR A 190 -3.85 12.57 5.61
CA THR A 190 -3.63 11.95 6.93
C THR A 190 -4.43 10.65 7.06
N VAL A 191 -4.10 9.84 8.07
CA VAL A 191 -4.88 8.64 8.42
C VAL A 191 -6.34 9.00 8.71
N GLU A 192 -6.59 10.12 9.39
CA GLU A 192 -7.94 10.59 9.70
C GLU A 192 -8.75 10.92 8.44
N GLU A 193 -8.16 11.63 7.49
CA GLU A 193 -8.81 11.96 6.21
C GLU A 193 -9.12 10.71 5.39
N ILE A 194 -8.21 9.72 5.38
CA ILE A 194 -8.46 8.41 4.74
C ILE A 194 -9.61 7.68 5.43
N LEU A 195 -9.64 7.67 6.76
CA LEU A 195 -10.69 7.02 7.52
C LEU A 195 -12.07 7.64 7.22
N GLU A 196 -12.16 8.97 7.17
CA GLU A 196 -13.37 9.68 6.78
C GLU A 196 -13.81 9.31 5.36
N GLU A 197 -12.89 9.30 4.41
CA GLU A 197 -13.17 8.92 3.02
C GLU A 197 -13.68 7.49 2.92
N VAL A 198 -13.04 6.53 3.60
CA VAL A 198 -13.46 5.11 3.62
C VAL A 198 -14.87 4.97 4.20
N VAL A 199 -15.18 5.68 5.28
CA VAL A 199 -16.51 5.68 5.88
C VAL A 199 -17.56 6.25 4.93
N LEU A 200 -17.28 7.39 4.29
CA LEU A 200 -18.18 8.02 3.33
C LEU A 200 -18.48 7.13 2.11
N MET A 201 -17.48 6.40 1.61
CA MET A 201 -17.66 5.49 0.47
C MET A 201 -18.49 4.24 0.80
N ASN A 202 -18.60 3.85 2.08
CA ASN A 202 -19.14 2.56 2.50
C ASN A 202 -20.38 2.65 3.42
N ARG A 203 -20.90 3.84 3.63
CA ARG A 203 -22.23 4.13 4.19
C ARG A 203 -23.30 4.02 3.08
#